data_70cb8b949da654aac3a0a7b2be12a4c3
#
_entry.id   70cb8b949da654aac3a0a7b2be12a4c3
#
_cell.length_a   1.000
_cell.length_b   1.000
_cell.length_c   1.000
_cell.angle_alpha   90.00
_cell.angle_beta   90.00
_cell.angle_gamma   90.00
#
_symmetry.space_group_name_H-M   'P 1'
#
loop_
_entity.id
_entity.type
_entity.pdbx_description
1 polymer ?
#
loop_
_entity_poly.entity_id
_entity_poly.type
_entity_poly.pdbx_seq_one_letter_code
_entity_poly.pdbx_strand_id
1 'polypeptide(L)'
;MEMWFSDIHTDGVKLSIRIEEQLFSAQSEEQRIDVLESKDFGKILVVDRALMLTERDEFIYHEMITHVPMAVHPDVKQVLVVGGGDGGVVRELIKYDAIETIDVVEPDPLLVEVCRKYIPEIANSLTDARVNIFHEDGLRFIRSKGDAYDLIIIDSPNPFGAGEGLFTKEFYGNCYNALHEDGIMINQNESPFYTEEAFQCQRMHKRIVETFPICRVYQAHIPSYPSGHWLFGFASKKYHPLDDLDKVAWKLKGVHTKYYEPRLHAGVFALPAYVEELLEDVE
;
A
#
# COMPACT_ATOMS: atom_id res chain seq x y z
N MET A 1 -8.99 -33.01 11.31
CA MET A 1 -9.31 -31.75 12.07
C MET A 1 -9.34 -30.63 11.01
N GLU A 2 -10.35 -29.78 11.01
CA GLU A 2 -10.35 -28.63 10.12
C GLU A 2 -9.61 -27.48 10.80
N MET A 3 -8.74 -26.81 10.05
CA MET A 3 -8.02 -25.63 10.51
C MET A 3 -8.60 -24.39 9.83
N TRP A 4 -8.84 -23.34 10.60
CA TRP A 4 -9.36 -22.06 10.12
C TRP A 4 -8.48 -20.94 10.63
N PHE A 5 -8.04 -20.08 9.74
CA PHE A 5 -7.52 -18.76 10.08
C PHE A 5 -8.70 -17.79 10.22
N SER A 6 -8.65 -16.92 11.22
CA SER A 6 -9.69 -15.91 11.43
C SER A 6 -9.01 -14.55 11.61
N ASP A 7 -9.27 -13.67 10.67
CA ASP A 7 -8.95 -12.25 10.77
C ASP A 7 -10.09 -11.52 11.46
N ILE A 8 -9.80 -10.88 12.59
CA ILE A 8 -10.80 -10.24 13.46
C ILE A 8 -10.88 -8.77 13.11
N HIS A 9 -12.01 -8.37 12.49
CA HIS A 9 -12.24 -6.99 12.10
C HIS A 9 -12.85 -6.16 13.22
N THR A 10 -13.74 -6.74 14.02
CA THR A 10 -14.35 -6.14 15.22
C THR A 10 -14.63 -7.22 16.25
N ASP A 11 -15.05 -6.86 17.46
CA ASP A 11 -15.48 -7.85 18.47
C ASP A 11 -16.58 -8.80 17.99
N GLY A 12 -17.37 -8.38 17.01
CA GLY A 12 -18.50 -9.14 16.48
C GLY A 12 -18.33 -9.64 15.04
N VAL A 13 -17.26 -9.24 14.34
CA VAL A 13 -17.07 -9.54 12.91
C VAL A 13 -15.67 -10.09 12.64
N LYS A 14 -15.60 -11.18 11.90
CA LYS A 14 -14.35 -11.76 11.43
C LYS A 14 -14.51 -12.36 10.05
N LEU A 15 -13.45 -12.35 9.27
CA LEU A 15 -13.30 -13.20 8.09
C LEU A 15 -12.63 -14.51 8.52
N SER A 16 -13.22 -15.66 8.17
CA SER A 16 -12.58 -16.95 8.43
C SER A 16 -12.33 -17.68 7.12
N ILE A 17 -11.08 -18.10 6.93
CA ILE A 17 -10.62 -18.84 5.75
C ILE A 17 -10.19 -20.23 6.19
N ARG A 18 -10.66 -21.26 5.49
CA ARG A 18 -10.23 -22.63 5.74
C ARG A 18 -8.81 -22.83 5.24
N ILE A 19 -7.95 -23.34 6.11
CA ILE A 19 -6.53 -23.57 5.85
C ILE A 19 -6.28 -25.06 5.62
N GLU A 20 -5.51 -25.36 4.58
CA GLU A 20 -5.07 -26.72 4.27
C GLU A 20 -3.77 -27.04 5.00
N GLU A 21 -2.81 -26.09 5.01
CA GLU A 21 -1.51 -26.25 5.64
C GLU A 21 -0.96 -24.93 6.17
N GLN A 22 -0.21 -25.00 7.28
CA GLN A 22 0.64 -23.92 7.75
C GLN A 22 2.06 -24.15 7.22
N LEU A 23 2.45 -23.36 6.22
CA LEU A 23 3.74 -23.48 5.53
C LEU A 23 4.90 -22.92 6.34
N PHE A 24 4.63 -21.86 7.13
CA PHE A 24 5.63 -21.17 7.95
C PHE A 24 4.99 -20.51 9.15
N SER A 25 5.73 -20.42 10.25
CA SER A 25 5.39 -19.60 11.42
C SER A 25 6.65 -19.28 12.21
N ALA A 26 6.91 -18.02 12.43
CA ALA A 26 7.99 -17.56 13.32
C ALA A 26 7.68 -16.20 13.93
N GLN A 27 8.37 -15.91 15.05
CA GLN A 27 8.43 -14.59 15.64
C GLN A 27 9.81 -14.00 15.33
N SER A 28 9.84 -12.83 14.69
CA SER A 28 11.04 -12.01 14.56
C SER A 28 11.19 -11.06 15.78
N GLU A 29 12.17 -10.18 15.75
CA GLU A 29 12.28 -9.09 16.72
C GLU A 29 11.17 -8.04 16.53
N GLU A 30 10.63 -7.91 15.31
CA GLU A 30 9.65 -6.88 14.93
C GLU A 30 8.23 -7.40 15.04
N GLN A 31 7.93 -8.62 14.50
CA GLN A 31 6.58 -9.10 14.30
C GLN A 31 6.49 -10.62 14.20
N ARG A 32 5.29 -11.16 14.35
CA ARG A 32 5.00 -12.57 14.06
C ARG A 32 4.59 -12.72 12.59
N ILE A 33 5.21 -13.68 11.89
CA ILE A 33 4.94 -13.97 10.49
C ILE A 33 4.44 -15.39 10.36
N ASP A 34 3.28 -15.57 9.74
CA ASP A 34 2.72 -16.86 9.38
C ASP A 34 2.43 -16.90 7.87
N VAL A 35 2.77 -18.02 7.20
CA VAL A 35 2.36 -18.29 5.82
C VAL A 35 1.47 -19.51 5.84
N LEU A 36 0.26 -19.36 5.34
CA LEU A 36 -0.77 -20.38 5.34
C LEU A 36 -1.15 -20.73 3.90
N GLU A 37 -1.60 -21.94 3.64
CA GLU A 37 -2.15 -22.35 2.35
C GLU A 37 -3.64 -22.61 2.45
N SER A 38 -4.39 -22.03 1.53
CA SER A 38 -5.84 -22.16 1.38
C SER A 38 -6.19 -22.60 -0.03
N LYS A 39 -7.19 -23.48 -0.14
CA LYS A 39 -7.72 -23.89 -1.44
C LYS A 39 -8.33 -22.73 -2.24
N ASP A 40 -9.00 -21.81 -1.56
CA ASP A 40 -9.79 -20.76 -2.22
C ASP A 40 -9.00 -19.48 -2.46
N PHE A 41 -7.97 -19.21 -1.64
CA PHE A 41 -7.17 -17.98 -1.71
C PHE A 41 -5.70 -18.21 -2.06
N GLY A 42 -5.26 -19.45 -2.24
CA GLY A 42 -3.85 -19.78 -2.41
C GLY A 42 -3.06 -19.54 -1.14
N LYS A 43 -1.84 -19.10 -1.24
CA LYS A 43 -1.03 -18.72 -0.09
C LYS A 43 -1.50 -17.41 0.52
N ILE A 44 -1.44 -17.36 1.83
CA ILE A 44 -1.89 -16.23 2.65
C ILE A 44 -0.72 -15.80 3.52
N LEU A 45 -0.34 -14.53 3.46
CA LEU A 45 0.60 -13.93 4.39
C LEU A 45 -0.18 -13.29 5.53
N VAL A 46 0.21 -13.63 6.75
CA VAL A 46 -0.37 -13.10 7.99
C VAL A 46 0.75 -12.50 8.82
N VAL A 47 0.58 -11.28 9.27
CA VAL A 47 1.50 -10.57 10.16
C VAL A 47 0.74 -10.14 11.40
N ASP A 48 1.25 -10.48 12.59
CA ASP A 48 0.64 -10.18 13.89
C ASP A 48 -0.87 -10.53 13.96
N ARG A 49 -1.24 -11.65 13.32
CA ARG A 49 -2.60 -12.20 13.18
C ARG A 49 -3.52 -11.44 12.22
N ALA A 50 -3.07 -10.37 11.58
CA ALA A 50 -3.80 -9.67 10.54
C ALA A 50 -3.47 -10.25 9.16
N LEU A 51 -4.45 -10.37 8.29
CA LEU A 51 -4.27 -10.81 6.91
C LEU A 51 -3.63 -9.67 6.11
N MET A 52 -2.41 -9.88 5.59
CA MET A 52 -1.71 -8.90 4.76
C MET A 52 -2.04 -9.06 3.28
N LEU A 53 -1.95 -10.28 2.76
CA LEU A 53 -2.26 -10.57 1.36
C LEU A 53 -2.69 -12.02 1.16
N THR A 54 -3.39 -12.27 0.05
CA THR A 54 -3.61 -13.60 -0.50
C THR A 54 -3.16 -13.65 -1.95
N GLU A 55 -2.68 -14.77 -2.45
CA GLU A 55 -2.30 -14.94 -3.88
C GLU A 55 -3.46 -14.62 -4.83
N ARG A 56 -4.70 -14.76 -4.35
CA ARG A 56 -5.89 -14.62 -5.21
C ARG A 56 -6.24 -13.17 -5.51
N ASP A 57 -6.09 -12.23 -4.57
CA ASP A 57 -6.59 -10.87 -4.73
C ASP A 57 -5.58 -9.75 -4.40
N GLU A 58 -4.34 -10.08 -4.02
CA GLU A 58 -3.30 -9.10 -3.71
C GLU A 58 -3.05 -8.09 -4.85
N PHE A 59 -3.21 -8.53 -6.10
CA PHE A 59 -2.99 -7.67 -7.26
C PHE A 59 -3.90 -6.45 -7.27
N ILE A 60 -5.08 -6.54 -6.64
CA ILE A 60 -6.01 -5.40 -6.57
C ILE A 60 -5.37 -4.27 -5.78
N TYR A 61 -4.83 -4.58 -4.61
CA TYR A 61 -4.16 -3.62 -3.75
C TYR A 61 -2.90 -3.05 -4.43
N HIS A 62 -2.01 -3.93 -4.87
CA HIS A 62 -0.71 -3.52 -5.43
C HIS A 62 -0.82 -2.74 -6.74
N GLU A 63 -1.77 -3.10 -7.59
CA GLU A 63 -2.04 -2.34 -8.80
C GLU A 63 -2.63 -0.96 -8.48
N MET A 64 -3.54 -0.86 -7.53
CA MET A 64 -4.20 0.41 -7.21
C MET A 64 -3.26 1.39 -6.53
N ILE A 65 -2.45 0.94 -5.58
CA ILE A 65 -1.49 1.81 -4.89
C ILE A 65 -0.36 2.28 -5.82
N THR A 66 -0.03 1.49 -6.84
CA THR A 66 1.07 1.79 -7.78
C THR A 66 0.61 2.52 -9.03
N HIS A 67 -0.41 2.01 -9.74
CA HIS A 67 -0.72 2.52 -11.08
C HIS A 67 -1.53 3.81 -11.08
N VAL A 68 -2.24 4.12 -10.00
CA VAL A 68 -2.97 5.40 -9.89
C VAL A 68 -1.99 6.58 -9.98
N PRO A 69 -0.94 6.71 -9.15
CA PRO A 69 0.03 7.80 -9.31
C PRO A 69 0.84 7.70 -10.60
N MET A 70 1.20 6.51 -11.05
CA MET A 70 1.98 6.29 -12.29
C MET A 70 1.24 6.68 -13.58
N ALA A 71 -0.09 6.81 -13.52
CA ALA A 71 -0.91 7.30 -14.64
C ALA A 71 -1.06 8.83 -14.65
N VAL A 72 -0.66 9.50 -13.57
CA VAL A 72 -0.79 10.94 -13.37
C VAL A 72 0.58 11.62 -13.48
N HIS A 73 1.60 11.10 -12.83
CA HIS A 73 2.95 11.66 -12.91
C HIS A 73 3.61 11.25 -14.23
N PRO A 74 4.07 12.21 -15.07
CA PRO A 74 4.59 11.90 -16.40
C PRO A 74 5.95 11.18 -16.40
N ASP A 75 6.83 11.48 -15.45
CA ASP A 75 8.23 11.05 -15.44
C ASP A 75 8.69 10.65 -14.02
N VAL A 76 8.31 9.47 -13.56
CA VAL A 76 8.76 8.89 -12.29
C VAL A 76 10.03 8.09 -12.49
N LYS A 77 11.10 8.44 -11.78
CA LYS A 77 12.42 7.79 -11.83
C LYS A 77 12.89 7.27 -10.48
N GLN A 78 12.66 8.06 -9.43
CA GLN A 78 13.11 7.75 -8.07
C GLN A 78 11.89 7.45 -7.20
N VAL A 79 11.79 6.22 -6.72
CA VAL A 79 10.65 5.78 -5.91
C VAL A 79 11.12 5.31 -4.54
N LEU A 80 10.39 5.72 -3.50
CA LEU A 80 10.51 5.17 -2.16
C LEU A 80 9.25 4.34 -1.86
N VAL A 81 9.44 3.13 -1.36
CA VAL A 81 8.40 2.28 -0.76
C VAL A 81 8.71 2.12 0.72
N VAL A 82 7.81 2.57 1.58
CA VAL A 82 7.92 2.40 3.04
C VAL A 82 7.04 1.21 3.44
N GLY A 83 7.65 0.15 3.94
CA GLY A 83 7.05 -1.18 4.02
C GLY A 83 7.25 -1.95 2.71
N GLY A 84 6.31 -2.80 2.34
CA GLY A 84 6.33 -3.52 1.06
C GLY A 84 7.34 -4.65 0.98
N GLY A 85 7.73 -5.22 2.13
CA GLY A 85 8.66 -6.36 2.21
C GLY A 85 8.17 -7.64 1.53
N ASP A 86 6.90 -7.71 1.15
CA ASP A 86 6.34 -8.79 0.34
C ASP A 86 6.71 -8.68 -1.16
N GLY A 87 7.06 -7.47 -1.64
CA GLY A 87 7.48 -7.19 -3.01
C GLY A 87 6.35 -6.88 -4.00
N GLY A 88 5.09 -6.83 -3.57
CA GLY A 88 3.94 -6.64 -4.47
C GLY A 88 3.94 -5.26 -5.15
N VAL A 89 4.19 -4.20 -4.39
CA VAL A 89 4.35 -2.83 -4.95
C VAL A 89 5.54 -2.79 -5.90
N VAL A 90 6.66 -3.39 -5.51
CA VAL A 90 7.88 -3.43 -6.33
C VAL A 90 7.63 -4.17 -7.65
N ARG A 91 6.86 -5.29 -7.63
CA ARG A 91 6.46 -6.02 -8.83
C ARG A 91 5.70 -5.13 -9.83
N GLU A 92 4.86 -4.25 -9.34
CA GLU A 92 4.14 -3.31 -10.20
C GLU A 92 5.03 -2.17 -10.70
N LEU A 93 5.94 -1.66 -9.87
CA LEU A 93 6.88 -0.59 -10.22
C LEU A 93 7.90 -1.01 -11.29
N ILE A 94 8.45 -2.22 -11.19
CA ILE A 94 9.48 -2.69 -12.16
C ILE A 94 8.95 -2.87 -13.59
N LYS A 95 7.62 -2.84 -13.78
CA LYS A 95 6.98 -2.82 -15.11
C LYS A 95 7.24 -1.51 -15.89
N TYR A 96 7.74 -0.49 -15.22
CA TYR A 96 8.03 0.82 -15.81
C TYR A 96 9.53 0.96 -16.07
N ASP A 97 9.93 0.94 -17.33
CA ASP A 97 11.34 1.04 -17.73
C ASP A 97 11.98 2.39 -17.37
N ALA A 98 11.17 3.44 -17.21
CA ALA A 98 11.65 4.77 -16.84
C ALA A 98 12.14 4.88 -15.39
N ILE A 99 11.71 3.97 -14.51
CA ILE A 99 12.15 3.97 -13.11
C ILE A 99 13.62 3.54 -13.05
N GLU A 100 14.42 4.38 -12.42
CA GLU A 100 15.87 4.19 -12.27
C GLU A 100 16.23 3.57 -10.92
N THR A 101 15.49 3.94 -9.86
CA THR A 101 15.77 3.46 -8.49
C THR A 101 14.47 3.24 -7.71
N ILE A 102 14.42 2.15 -6.98
CA ILE A 102 13.35 1.82 -6.02
C ILE A 102 14.01 1.52 -4.67
N ASP A 103 13.89 2.44 -3.73
CA ASP A 103 14.30 2.24 -2.35
C ASP A 103 13.14 1.62 -1.58
N VAL A 104 13.36 0.46 -0.96
CA VAL A 104 12.39 -0.25 -0.11
C VAL A 104 12.89 -0.20 1.33
N VAL A 105 12.07 0.33 2.23
CA VAL A 105 12.42 0.43 3.65
C VAL A 105 11.51 -0.51 4.44
N GLU A 106 12.02 -1.70 4.71
CA GLU A 106 11.34 -2.76 5.44
C GLU A 106 12.17 -3.14 6.67
N PRO A 107 11.70 -2.86 7.89
CA PRO A 107 12.47 -3.11 9.10
C PRO A 107 12.77 -4.59 9.35
N ASP A 108 11.86 -5.49 8.92
CA ASP A 108 11.99 -6.91 9.20
C ASP A 108 12.63 -7.71 8.04
N PRO A 109 13.92 -8.09 8.12
CA PRO A 109 14.56 -8.90 7.09
C PRO A 109 13.94 -10.29 6.96
N LEU A 110 13.34 -10.82 8.05
CA LEU A 110 12.69 -12.12 8.02
C LEU A 110 11.46 -12.10 7.12
N LEU A 111 10.69 -11.01 7.11
CA LEU A 111 9.54 -10.85 6.22
C LEU A 111 9.96 -11.00 4.75
N VAL A 112 11.00 -10.29 4.33
CA VAL A 112 11.54 -10.35 2.96
C VAL A 112 12.02 -11.77 2.61
N GLU A 113 12.73 -12.43 3.52
CA GLU A 113 13.22 -13.80 3.32
C GLU A 113 12.06 -14.81 3.16
N VAL A 114 11.07 -14.71 4.04
CA VAL A 114 9.88 -15.57 4.03
C VAL A 114 9.06 -15.38 2.75
N CYS A 115 8.83 -14.14 2.33
CA CYS A 115 8.09 -13.85 1.11
C CYS A 115 8.84 -14.38 -0.13
N ARG A 116 10.14 -14.18 -0.23
CA ARG A 116 10.95 -14.75 -1.32
C ARG A 116 10.88 -16.28 -1.38
N LYS A 117 10.80 -16.94 -0.24
CA LYS A 117 10.76 -18.40 -0.19
C LYS A 117 9.38 -18.97 -0.47
N TYR A 118 8.33 -18.36 0.04
CA TYR A 118 6.99 -18.96 0.03
C TYR A 118 6.05 -18.31 -1.00
N ILE A 119 6.29 -17.04 -1.39
CA ILE A 119 5.49 -16.28 -2.35
C ILE A 119 6.39 -15.69 -3.47
N PRO A 120 7.23 -16.51 -4.12
CA PRO A 120 8.23 -16.01 -5.07
C PRO A 120 7.63 -15.29 -6.28
N GLU A 121 6.39 -15.60 -6.68
CA GLU A 121 5.69 -14.94 -7.77
C GLU A 121 5.52 -13.43 -7.56
N ILE A 122 5.52 -13.01 -6.29
CA ILE A 122 5.42 -11.61 -5.87
C ILE A 122 6.83 -11.10 -5.51
N ALA A 123 7.50 -11.77 -4.57
CA ALA A 123 8.70 -11.29 -3.91
C ALA A 123 9.99 -11.37 -4.75
N ASN A 124 10.01 -12.11 -5.86
CA ASN A 124 11.16 -12.13 -6.77
C ASN A 124 11.45 -10.76 -7.38
N SER A 125 10.46 -9.87 -7.46
CA SER A 125 10.62 -8.47 -7.86
C SER A 125 11.68 -7.71 -7.04
N LEU A 126 11.83 -8.07 -5.77
CA LEU A 126 12.83 -7.49 -4.84
C LEU A 126 14.29 -7.81 -5.23
N THR A 127 14.52 -8.63 -6.28
CA THR A 127 15.86 -8.92 -6.81
C THR A 127 16.21 -8.10 -8.06
N ASP A 128 15.31 -7.24 -8.53
CA ASP A 128 15.57 -6.34 -9.66
C ASP A 128 16.76 -5.43 -9.35
N ALA A 129 17.61 -5.18 -10.34
CA ALA A 129 18.85 -4.42 -10.17
C ALA A 129 18.63 -2.95 -9.75
N ARG A 130 17.42 -2.42 -9.90
CA ARG A 130 17.03 -1.06 -9.51
C ARG A 130 16.60 -0.96 -8.05
N VAL A 131 16.43 -2.11 -7.35
CA VAL A 131 15.88 -2.18 -6.00
C VAL A 131 17.00 -2.17 -4.96
N ASN A 132 16.89 -1.26 -4.00
CA ASN A 132 17.69 -1.23 -2.78
C ASN A 132 16.78 -1.48 -1.58
N ILE A 133 17.13 -2.46 -0.74
CA ILE A 133 16.37 -2.77 0.47
C ILE A 133 17.14 -2.27 1.67
N PHE A 134 16.48 -1.49 2.54
CA PHE A 134 17.00 -0.96 3.79
C PHE A 134 16.21 -1.55 4.96
N HIS A 135 16.90 -2.25 5.85
CA HIS A 135 16.29 -2.81 7.06
C HIS A 135 16.45 -1.81 8.21
N GLU A 136 15.59 -0.80 8.20
CA GLU A 136 15.54 0.24 9.21
C GLU A 136 14.13 0.84 9.36
N ASP A 137 13.92 1.59 10.44
CA ASP A 137 12.63 2.26 10.68
C ASP A 137 12.34 3.33 9.63
N GLY A 138 11.12 3.29 9.05
CA GLY A 138 10.71 4.18 7.97
C GLY A 138 10.70 5.66 8.34
N LEU A 139 10.31 6.01 9.58
CA LEU A 139 10.33 7.40 10.04
C LEU A 139 11.78 7.91 10.18
N ARG A 140 12.68 7.06 10.66
CA ARG A 140 14.10 7.41 10.77
C ARG A 140 14.73 7.59 9.39
N PHE A 141 14.42 6.68 8.45
CA PHE A 141 14.95 6.74 7.09
C PHE A 141 14.52 8.04 6.38
N ILE A 142 13.24 8.37 6.39
CA ILE A 142 12.71 9.53 5.66
C ILE A 142 13.22 10.87 6.21
N ARG A 143 13.50 10.98 7.52
CA ARG A 143 14.04 12.20 8.15
C ARG A 143 15.35 12.68 7.53
N SER A 144 16.13 11.77 6.98
CA SER A 144 17.42 12.07 6.36
C SER A 144 17.34 12.46 4.90
N LYS A 145 16.14 12.39 4.29
CA LYS A 145 15.92 12.61 2.86
C LYS A 145 15.37 14.02 2.62
N GLY A 146 15.81 14.61 1.55
CA GLY A 146 15.26 15.89 1.07
C GLY A 146 15.42 15.95 -0.43
N ASP A 147 14.32 16.29 -1.14
CA ASP A 147 14.29 16.45 -2.60
C ASP A 147 14.95 15.26 -3.32
N ALA A 148 14.44 14.04 -3.08
CA ALA A 148 15.07 12.80 -3.49
C ALA A 148 14.16 11.85 -4.30
N TYR A 149 12.84 12.01 -4.21
CA TYR A 149 11.89 11.07 -4.80
C TYR A 149 10.80 11.76 -5.61
N ASP A 150 10.41 11.12 -6.72
CA ASP A 150 9.25 11.51 -7.52
C ASP A 150 7.97 10.91 -6.96
N LEU A 151 8.09 9.72 -6.37
CA LEU A 151 6.97 8.97 -5.82
C LEU A 151 7.35 8.33 -4.48
N ILE A 152 6.51 8.52 -3.47
CA ILE A 152 6.59 7.80 -2.20
C ILE A 152 5.32 6.98 -2.04
N ILE A 153 5.46 5.67 -1.83
CA ILE A 153 4.37 4.74 -1.54
C ILE A 153 4.52 4.25 -0.11
N ILE A 154 3.51 4.50 0.72
CA ILE A 154 3.46 4.02 2.09
C ILE A 154 2.60 2.76 2.10
N ASP A 155 3.28 1.63 2.08
CA ASP A 155 2.74 0.27 2.07
C ASP A 155 3.08 -0.41 3.39
N SER A 156 2.58 0.19 4.47
CA SER A 156 2.86 -0.23 5.83
C SER A 156 1.68 -0.98 6.45
N PRO A 157 1.91 -1.85 7.44
CA PRO A 157 0.82 -2.42 8.21
C PRO A 157 -0.01 -1.34 8.90
N ASN A 158 -1.11 -1.75 9.50
CA ASN A 158 -2.11 -0.89 10.16
C ASN A 158 -1.51 0.14 11.11
N PRO A 159 -2.19 1.29 11.35
CA PRO A 159 -1.70 2.40 12.19
C PRO A 159 -1.63 2.10 13.69
N PHE A 160 -1.58 0.83 14.06
CA PHE A 160 -1.52 0.36 15.44
C PHE A 160 -0.15 -0.27 15.76
N GLY A 161 0.35 -0.06 16.97
CA GLY A 161 1.61 -0.66 17.41
C GLY A 161 2.86 -0.06 16.76
N ALA A 162 3.73 -0.89 16.21
CA ALA A 162 5.02 -0.48 15.64
C ALA A 162 4.89 0.50 14.46
N GLY A 163 3.78 0.41 13.69
CA GLY A 163 3.50 1.29 12.55
C GLY A 163 3.01 2.69 12.91
N GLU A 164 2.62 2.97 14.16
CA GLU A 164 1.96 4.25 14.55
C GLU A 164 2.79 5.50 14.17
N GLY A 165 4.11 5.40 14.17
CA GLY A 165 5.03 6.47 13.78
C GLY A 165 4.86 6.95 12.33
N LEU A 166 4.44 6.06 11.42
CA LEU A 166 4.27 6.32 9.98
C LEU A 166 2.97 7.07 9.65
N PHE A 167 2.13 7.34 10.65
CA PHE A 167 0.86 8.03 10.47
C PHE A 167 0.80 9.39 11.18
N THR A 168 1.97 9.91 11.57
CA THR A 168 2.09 11.21 12.26
C THR A 168 2.20 12.38 11.27
N LYS A 169 1.80 13.58 11.71
CA LYS A 169 2.02 14.82 10.93
C LYS A 169 3.51 15.04 10.63
N GLU A 170 4.38 14.66 11.57
CA GLU A 170 5.84 14.72 11.37
C GLU A 170 6.28 13.83 10.21
N PHE A 171 5.78 12.60 10.14
CA PHE A 171 6.11 11.68 9.06
C PHE A 171 5.66 12.21 7.69
N TYR A 172 4.43 12.69 7.57
CA TYR A 172 3.94 13.28 6.32
C TYR A 172 4.70 14.55 5.92
N GLY A 173 5.10 15.37 6.90
CA GLY A 173 5.98 16.52 6.66
C GLY A 173 7.37 16.11 6.15
N ASN A 174 7.94 15.02 6.66
CA ASN A 174 9.20 14.47 6.16
C ASN A 174 9.03 13.87 4.75
N CYS A 175 7.92 13.17 4.47
CA CYS A 175 7.59 12.73 3.10
C CYS A 175 7.48 13.91 2.13
N TYR A 176 6.79 14.98 2.54
CA TYR A 176 6.71 16.20 1.74
C TYR A 176 8.09 16.75 1.41
N ASN A 177 8.98 16.85 2.39
CA ASN A 177 10.34 17.37 2.18
C ASN A 177 11.23 16.44 1.34
N ALA A 178 10.98 15.12 1.39
CA ALA A 178 11.73 14.13 0.63
C ALA A 178 11.30 14.04 -0.84
N LEU A 179 10.10 14.51 -1.16
CA LEU A 179 9.57 14.56 -2.53
C LEU A 179 10.16 15.76 -3.31
N HIS A 180 10.41 15.55 -4.60
CA HIS A 180 10.67 16.62 -5.57
C HIS A 180 9.50 17.61 -5.65
N GLU A 181 9.69 18.76 -6.33
CA GLU A 181 8.69 19.85 -6.42
C GLU A 181 7.35 19.40 -7.04
N ASP A 182 7.33 18.33 -7.78
CA ASP A 182 6.13 17.78 -8.42
C ASP A 182 5.79 16.35 -7.95
N GLY A 183 6.41 15.91 -6.86
CA GLY A 183 6.28 14.55 -6.35
C GLY A 183 4.89 14.23 -5.80
N ILE A 184 4.61 12.93 -5.78
CA ILE A 184 3.36 12.34 -5.31
C ILE A 184 3.64 11.38 -4.15
N MET A 185 2.78 11.39 -3.14
CA MET A 185 2.74 10.39 -2.07
C MET A 185 1.41 9.64 -2.14
N ILE A 186 1.48 8.32 -2.00
CA ILE A 186 0.32 7.45 -1.84
C ILE A 186 0.45 6.70 -0.53
N ASN A 187 -0.65 6.57 0.19
CA ASN A 187 -0.72 5.71 1.38
C ASN A 187 -1.96 4.81 1.34
N GLN A 188 -1.87 3.65 1.96
CA GLN A 188 -3.05 2.89 2.33
C GLN A 188 -3.81 3.67 3.41
N ASN A 189 -5.15 3.62 3.40
CA ASN A 189 -5.98 4.49 4.22
C ASN A 189 -7.13 3.75 4.94
N GLU A 190 -7.00 2.47 5.15
CA GLU A 190 -7.93 1.59 5.85
C GLU A 190 -9.33 1.43 5.21
N SER A 191 -10.18 0.65 5.88
CA SER A 191 -11.59 0.50 5.54
C SER A 191 -12.42 1.67 6.10
N PRO A 192 -13.31 2.29 5.31
CA PRO A 192 -14.19 3.33 5.83
C PRO A 192 -15.43 2.79 6.54
N PHE A 193 -15.61 1.47 6.62
CA PHE A 193 -16.87 0.87 7.05
C PHE A 193 -16.96 0.60 8.54
N TYR A 194 -15.90 0.05 9.15
CA TYR A 194 -15.88 -0.22 10.58
C TYR A 194 -15.39 1.00 11.35
N THR A 195 -16.03 1.27 12.49
CA THR A 195 -15.88 2.54 13.22
C THR A 195 -14.43 2.90 13.56
N GLU A 196 -13.64 1.92 14.03
CA GLU A 196 -12.27 2.18 14.45
C GLU A 196 -11.37 2.51 13.25
N GLU A 197 -11.48 1.74 12.18
CA GLU A 197 -10.71 1.94 10.93
C GLU A 197 -11.15 3.25 10.24
N ALA A 198 -12.46 3.53 10.19
CA ALA A 198 -12.99 4.79 9.66
C ALA A 198 -12.44 6.01 10.42
N PHE A 199 -12.35 5.92 11.74
CA PHE A 199 -11.74 6.97 12.55
C PHE A 199 -10.25 7.17 12.23
N GLN A 200 -9.50 6.08 12.01
CA GLN A 200 -8.10 6.18 11.61
C GLN A 200 -7.96 6.78 10.20
N CYS A 201 -8.82 6.35 9.26
CA CYS A 201 -8.88 6.92 7.92
C CYS A 201 -9.07 8.45 7.95
N GLN A 202 -10.06 8.94 8.69
CA GLN A 202 -10.32 10.37 8.87
C GLN A 202 -9.11 11.10 9.48
N ARG A 203 -8.50 10.52 10.51
CA ARG A 203 -7.34 11.08 11.20
C ARG A 203 -6.10 11.18 10.31
N MET A 204 -5.84 10.13 9.49
CA MET A 204 -4.75 10.13 8.52
C MET A 204 -4.97 11.18 7.44
N HIS A 205 -6.15 11.20 6.85
CA HIS A 205 -6.50 12.17 5.81
C HIS A 205 -6.34 13.61 6.29
N LYS A 206 -6.82 13.94 7.49
CA LYS A 206 -6.63 15.27 8.10
C LYS A 206 -5.17 15.71 8.15
N ARG A 207 -4.29 14.83 8.58
CA ARG A 207 -2.84 15.13 8.68
C ARG A 207 -2.21 15.35 7.32
N ILE A 208 -2.68 14.61 6.30
CA ILE A 208 -2.19 14.74 4.93
C ILE A 208 -2.66 16.06 4.32
N VAL A 209 -3.94 16.43 4.49
CA VAL A 209 -4.52 17.71 4.01
C VAL A 209 -3.81 18.92 4.63
N GLU A 210 -3.41 18.84 5.90
CA GLU A 210 -2.61 19.89 6.54
C GLU A 210 -1.19 20.03 5.99
N THR A 211 -0.73 19.07 5.18
CA THR A 211 0.67 19.00 4.71
C THR A 211 0.79 19.23 3.20
N PHE A 212 -0.12 18.68 2.41
CA PHE A 212 -0.05 18.72 0.94
C PHE A 212 -1.11 19.65 0.34
N PRO A 213 -0.79 20.35 -0.77
CA PRO A 213 -1.72 21.26 -1.44
C PRO A 213 -2.82 20.56 -2.24
N ILE A 214 -2.59 19.32 -2.66
CA ILE A 214 -3.55 18.50 -3.41
C ILE A 214 -3.68 17.16 -2.69
N CYS A 215 -4.88 16.89 -2.17
CA CYS A 215 -5.22 15.67 -1.47
C CYS A 215 -6.53 15.12 -1.99
N ARG A 216 -6.58 13.82 -2.27
CA ARG A 216 -7.78 13.09 -2.67
C ARG A 216 -7.76 11.68 -2.06
N VAL A 217 -8.92 11.10 -1.91
CA VAL A 217 -9.07 9.70 -1.49
C VAL A 217 -9.68 8.93 -2.65
N TYR A 218 -9.22 7.70 -2.86
CA TYR A 218 -9.78 6.79 -3.83
C TYR A 218 -9.94 5.39 -3.24
N GLN A 219 -10.74 4.55 -3.89
CA GLN A 219 -11.19 3.29 -3.34
C GLN A 219 -10.85 2.09 -4.23
N ALA A 220 -10.75 0.92 -3.60
CA ALA A 220 -10.73 -0.37 -4.28
C ALA A 220 -11.60 -1.37 -3.52
N HIS A 221 -12.01 -2.45 -4.22
CA HIS A 221 -12.73 -3.55 -3.62
C HIS A 221 -11.82 -4.77 -3.54
N ILE A 222 -11.38 -5.11 -2.31
CA ILE A 222 -10.45 -6.20 -2.03
C ILE A 222 -11.19 -7.25 -1.20
N PRO A 223 -11.59 -8.39 -1.78
CA PRO A 223 -12.49 -9.36 -1.14
C PRO A 223 -12.01 -9.90 0.20
N SER A 224 -10.69 -10.04 0.38
CA SER A 224 -10.10 -10.57 1.61
C SER A 224 -9.91 -9.53 2.73
N TYR A 225 -10.03 -8.24 2.42
CA TYR A 225 -9.83 -7.17 3.39
C TYR A 225 -11.10 -6.83 4.17
N PRO A 226 -10.98 -6.14 5.34
CA PRO A 226 -12.13 -5.71 6.12
C PRO A 226 -13.21 -5.01 5.29
N SER A 227 -14.46 -5.46 5.41
CA SER A 227 -15.61 -5.03 4.60
C SER A 227 -15.50 -5.22 3.07
N GLY A 228 -14.35 -5.60 2.54
CA GLY A 228 -14.06 -5.62 1.10
C GLY A 228 -13.92 -4.23 0.47
N HIS A 229 -14.05 -3.15 1.24
CA HIS A 229 -13.94 -1.77 0.80
C HIS A 229 -12.70 -1.12 1.42
N TRP A 230 -11.72 -0.78 0.59
CA TRP A 230 -10.44 -0.23 1.00
C TRP A 230 -10.18 1.13 0.40
N LEU A 231 -9.63 2.04 1.17
CA LEU A 231 -9.29 3.39 0.72
C LEU A 231 -7.79 3.57 0.59
N PHE A 232 -7.43 4.50 -0.29
CA PHE A 232 -6.08 5.00 -0.48
C PHE A 232 -6.08 6.52 -0.47
N GLY A 233 -5.04 7.12 0.12
CA GLY A 233 -4.79 8.54 0.06
C GLY A 233 -3.86 8.89 -1.11
N PHE A 234 -4.23 9.91 -1.86
CA PHE A 234 -3.41 10.52 -2.90
C PHE A 234 -3.04 11.94 -2.46
N ALA A 235 -1.77 12.21 -2.28
CA ALA A 235 -1.25 13.51 -1.91
C ALA A 235 -0.18 13.96 -2.91
N SER A 236 -0.29 15.18 -3.42
CA SER A 236 0.60 15.68 -4.47
C SER A 236 0.99 17.13 -4.23
N LYS A 237 2.20 17.47 -4.65
CA LYS A 237 2.66 18.85 -4.67
C LYS A 237 2.16 19.62 -5.89
N LYS A 238 1.83 18.92 -6.99
CA LYS A 238 1.53 19.57 -8.27
C LYS A 238 0.40 18.93 -9.05
N TYR A 239 0.41 17.61 -9.22
CA TYR A 239 -0.51 16.92 -10.11
C TYR A 239 -1.84 16.60 -9.44
N HIS A 240 -2.94 16.94 -10.09
CA HIS A 240 -4.28 16.55 -9.67
C HIS A 240 -4.64 15.18 -10.27
N PRO A 241 -5.14 14.21 -9.48
CA PRO A 241 -5.29 12.83 -9.95
C PRO A 241 -6.28 12.65 -11.11
N LEU A 242 -7.23 13.55 -11.27
CA LEU A 242 -8.21 13.48 -12.35
C LEU A 242 -7.87 14.39 -13.53
N ASP A 243 -7.39 15.61 -13.26
CA ASP A 243 -7.15 16.61 -14.30
C ASP A 243 -5.86 16.33 -15.08
N ASP A 244 -4.85 15.78 -14.41
CA ASP A 244 -3.55 15.44 -15.01
C ASP A 244 -3.43 13.96 -15.43
N LEU A 245 -4.54 13.21 -15.40
CA LEU A 245 -4.58 11.83 -15.89
C LEU A 245 -4.33 11.75 -17.39
N ASP A 246 -3.21 11.19 -17.81
CA ASP A 246 -2.92 10.92 -19.21
C ASP A 246 -3.14 9.44 -19.58
N LYS A 247 -4.39 9.14 -19.97
CA LYS A 247 -4.81 7.79 -20.38
C LYS A 247 -4.06 7.27 -21.59
N VAL A 248 -3.64 8.15 -22.49
CA VAL A 248 -2.95 7.77 -23.73
C VAL A 248 -1.50 7.46 -23.42
N ALA A 249 -0.81 8.35 -22.73
CA ALA A 249 0.57 8.11 -22.32
C ALA A 249 0.70 6.84 -21.47
N TRP A 250 -0.23 6.61 -20.51
CA TRP A 250 -0.18 5.39 -19.71
C TRP A 250 -0.33 4.12 -20.55
N LYS A 251 -1.28 4.10 -21.51
CA LYS A 251 -1.47 2.94 -22.40
C LYS A 251 -0.26 2.68 -23.28
N LEU A 252 0.45 3.73 -23.70
CA LEU A 252 1.68 3.60 -24.50
C LEU A 252 2.85 2.98 -23.72
N LYS A 253 2.82 3.02 -22.40
CA LYS A 253 3.80 2.33 -21.53
C LYS A 253 3.68 0.80 -21.63
N GLY A 254 2.56 0.27 -22.13
CA GLY A 254 2.36 -1.16 -22.37
C GLY A 254 2.30 -2.02 -21.10
N VAL A 255 2.02 -1.41 -19.95
CA VAL A 255 1.94 -2.10 -18.66
C VAL A 255 0.73 -3.03 -18.62
N HIS A 256 0.98 -4.29 -18.29
CA HIS A 256 -0.07 -5.28 -18.17
C HIS A 256 -0.61 -5.33 -16.73
N THR A 257 -1.93 -5.17 -16.61
CA THR A 257 -2.66 -5.14 -15.34
C THR A 257 -3.86 -6.08 -15.38
N LYS A 258 -4.32 -6.53 -14.19
CA LYS A 258 -5.51 -7.38 -14.03
C LYS A 258 -6.72 -6.58 -13.54
N TYR A 259 -6.49 -5.54 -12.76
CA TYR A 259 -7.55 -4.73 -12.11
C TYR A 259 -7.53 -3.28 -12.56
N TYR A 260 -6.38 -2.60 -12.44
CA TYR A 260 -6.28 -1.20 -12.82
C TYR A 260 -6.37 -1.02 -14.33
N GLU A 261 -7.18 -0.06 -14.77
CA GLU A 261 -7.12 0.50 -16.12
C GLU A 261 -7.58 1.96 -16.12
N PRO A 262 -7.15 2.79 -17.10
CA PRO A 262 -7.46 4.23 -17.12
C PRO A 262 -8.95 4.60 -17.15
N ARG A 263 -9.85 3.67 -17.50
CA ARG A 263 -11.30 3.93 -17.41
C ARG A 263 -11.79 3.82 -15.97
N LEU A 264 -11.20 2.89 -15.20
CA LEU A 264 -11.51 2.71 -13.79
C LEU A 264 -11.05 3.91 -12.96
N HIS A 265 -9.92 4.55 -13.35
CA HIS A 265 -9.26 5.60 -12.60
C HIS A 265 -10.21 6.71 -12.11
N ALA A 266 -10.99 7.31 -13.01
CA ALA A 266 -11.93 8.35 -12.60
C ALA A 266 -13.06 7.81 -11.70
N GLY A 267 -13.48 6.57 -11.91
CA GLY A 267 -14.53 5.93 -11.12
C GLY A 267 -14.13 5.66 -9.67
N VAL A 268 -12.85 5.37 -9.41
CA VAL A 268 -12.41 5.07 -8.04
C VAL A 268 -12.32 6.29 -7.13
N PHE A 269 -12.28 7.50 -7.70
CA PHE A 269 -12.38 8.75 -6.95
C PHE A 269 -13.82 9.21 -6.70
N ALA A 270 -14.82 8.54 -7.28
CA ALA A 270 -16.22 8.78 -6.97
C ALA A 270 -16.60 7.97 -5.72
N LEU A 271 -16.44 8.57 -4.56
CA LEU A 271 -16.67 7.91 -3.28
C LEU A 271 -18.17 7.80 -2.96
N PRO A 272 -18.59 6.77 -2.21
CA PRO A 272 -19.93 6.71 -1.63
C PRO A 272 -20.18 7.87 -0.67
N ALA A 273 -21.44 8.33 -0.62
CA ALA A 273 -21.82 9.51 0.19
C ALA A 273 -21.38 9.41 1.67
N TYR A 274 -21.46 8.22 2.28
CA TYR A 274 -21.04 8.05 3.67
C TYR A 274 -19.52 8.20 3.86
N VAL A 275 -18.70 7.94 2.82
CA VAL A 275 -17.25 8.16 2.86
C VAL A 275 -16.95 9.65 2.66
N GLU A 276 -17.67 10.32 1.76
CA GLU A 276 -17.56 11.77 1.61
C GLU A 276 -17.91 12.48 2.91
N GLU A 277 -19.03 12.11 3.55
CA GLU A 277 -19.44 12.63 4.86
C GLU A 277 -18.38 12.38 5.94
N LEU A 278 -17.75 11.19 5.96
CA LEU A 278 -16.65 10.87 6.88
C LEU A 278 -15.46 11.82 6.71
N LEU A 279 -15.20 12.28 5.48
CA LEU A 279 -14.05 13.11 5.13
C LEU A 279 -14.36 14.63 5.10
N GLU A 280 -15.63 15.04 5.11
CA GLU A 280 -16.07 16.46 5.03
C GLU A 280 -15.48 17.36 6.11
N ASP A 281 -15.34 16.85 7.34
CA ASP A 281 -14.78 17.63 8.47
C ASP A 281 -13.26 17.86 8.36
N VAL A 282 -12.66 17.52 7.24
CA VAL A 282 -11.21 17.44 7.05
C VAL A 282 -10.70 18.28 5.90
N GLU A 283 -11.58 18.66 4.95
CA GLU A 283 -11.20 19.50 3.80
C GLU A 283 -10.93 20.97 4.15
#